data_9b7dbfe1c947726ceaea051bec164cf0
#
_entry.id   9b7dbfe1c947726ceaea051bec164cf0
#
_cell.length_a   1.000
_cell.length_b   1.000
_cell.length_c   1.000
_cell.angle_alpha   90.00
_cell.angle_beta   90.00
_cell.angle_gamma   90.00
#
_symmetry.space_group_name_H-M   'P 1'
#
loop_
_entity.id
_entity.type
_entity.pdbx_description
1 polymer ?
#
loop_
_entity_poly.entity_id
_entity_poly.type
_entity_poly.pdbx_seq_one_letter_code
_entity_poly.pdbx_strand_id
1 'polypeptide(L)'
;MDLLNKKPTFDGGPAESNPNLDPETAHRLDPLAERFAFIPLSGKIPLIKGWPKSKGYSINDLLKYQNCSTIGARTGLSTGPLLCFDLDGESAWYWLKGRGMVLSKTWIVARSNDAWRRKLLFQPSNQQINQLTTGEFTYSQ
;
A
#
# COMPACT_ATOMS: atom_id res chain seq x y z
N MET A 1 -0.91 28.34 7.84
CA MET A 1 -1.44 27.36 8.82
C MET A 1 -1.56 26.00 8.17
N ASP A 2 -0.65 25.10 8.51
CA ASP A 2 -0.46 23.83 7.83
C ASP A 2 -1.46 22.78 8.32
N LEU A 3 -2.71 22.85 7.86
CA LEU A 3 -3.75 21.85 8.13
C LEU A 3 -3.56 20.52 7.38
N LEU A 4 -2.57 20.44 6.49
CA LEU A 4 -2.32 19.29 5.62
C LEU A 4 -1.38 18.24 6.24
N ASN A 5 -0.82 18.48 7.43
CA ASN A 5 0.25 17.66 7.99
C ASN A 5 -0.13 16.76 9.19
N LYS A 6 -1.37 16.80 9.65
CA LYS A 6 -1.80 15.90 10.73
C LYS A 6 -2.34 14.60 10.15
N LYS A 7 -1.79 13.45 10.61
CA LYS A 7 -2.49 12.18 10.46
C LYS A 7 -3.87 12.32 11.08
N PRO A 8 -4.93 11.81 10.43
CA PRO A 8 -6.25 11.81 11.04
C PRO A 8 -6.19 11.06 12.37
N THR A 9 -6.63 11.70 13.45
CA THR A 9 -6.81 11.06 14.74
C THR A 9 -8.20 10.42 14.76
N PHE A 10 -8.28 9.21 15.30
CA PHE A 10 -9.53 8.51 15.48
C PHE A 10 -10.22 9.01 16.75
N ASP A 11 -11.32 9.77 16.59
CA ASP A 11 -12.21 10.23 17.68
C ASP A 11 -13.34 9.21 17.93
N GLY A 12 -13.01 7.93 18.05
CA GLY A 12 -13.98 6.87 18.33
C GLY A 12 -13.94 6.43 19.78
N GLY A 13 -15.14 6.19 20.36
CA GLY A 13 -15.33 5.64 21.70
C GLY A 13 -14.59 4.29 21.91
N PRO A 14 -14.76 3.63 23.08
CA PRO A 14 -14.00 2.44 23.44
C PRO A 14 -14.14 1.37 22.35
N ALA A 15 -12.98 0.97 21.82
CA ALA A 15 -12.88 0.05 20.70
C ALA A 15 -13.39 -1.34 21.10
N GLU A 16 -14.52 -1.74 20.56
CA GLU A 16 -14.80 -3.16 20.40
C GLU A 16 -13.83 -3.70 19.37
N SER A 17 -13.08 -4.75 19.71
CA SER A 17 -12.13 -5.40 18.79
C SER A 17 -12.87 -5.79 17.51
N ASN A 18 -12.34 -5.36 16.37
CA ASN A 18 -12.91 -5.73 15.08
C ASN A 18 -12.74 -7.24 14.87
N PRO A 19 -13.83 -8.02 14.79
CA PRO A 19 -13.73 -9.47 14.71
C PRO A 19 -13.10 -10.00 13.42
N ASN A 20 -12.89 -9.13 12.43
CA ASN A 20 -12.46 -9.52 11.09
C ASN A 20 -10.99 -9.23 10.80
N LEU A 21 -10.32 -8.40 11.59
CA LEU A 21 -8.90 -8.06 11.41
C LEU A 21 -8.08 -8.66 12.55
N ASP A 22 -7.32 -9.70 12.26
CA ASP A 22 -6.44 -10.34 13.23
C ASP A 22 -5.29 -9.39 13.64
N PRO A 23 -5.19 -9.03 14.95
CA PRO A 23 -4.19 -8.08 15.42
C PRO A 23 -2.76 -8.55 15.20
N GLU A 24 -2.46 -9.83 15.40
CA GLU A 24 -1.11 -10.37 15.24
C GLU A 24 -0.66 -10.23 13.78
N THR A 25 -1.52 -10.61 12.84
CA THR A 25 -1.25 -10.45 11.42
C THR A 25 -1.14 -8.99 11.02
N ALA A 26 -1.99 -8.11 11.55
CA ALA A 26 -1.95 -6.68 11.26
C ALA A 26 -0.63 -6.03 11.74
N HIS A 27 -0.16 -6.36 12.93
CA HIS A 27 1.08 -5.83 13.48
C HIS A 27 2.35 -6.25 12.72
N ARG A 28 2.29 -7.30 11.90
CA ARG A 28 3.39 -7.63 10.97
C ARG A 28 3.62 -6.54 9.91
N LEU A 29 2.64 -5.66 9.71
CA LEU A 29 2.74 -4.52 8.81
C LEU A 29 3.31 -3.25 9.46
N ASP A 30 3.54 -3.23 10.77
CA ASP A 30 4.08 -2.05 11.48
C ASP A 30 5.34 -1.46 10.82
N PRO A 31 6.34 -2.26 10.40
CA PRO A 31 7.54 -1.72 9.75
C PRO A 31 7.25 -1.00 8.42
N LEU A 32 6.12 -1.30 7.79
CA LEU A 32 5.70 -0.71 6.53
C LEU A 32 4.77 0.50 6.74
N ALA A 33 4.13 0.63 7.90
CA ALA A 33 3.18 1.70 8.19
C ALA A 33 3.82 3.10 8.23
N GLU A 34 5.14 3.18 8.44
CA GLU A 34 5.88 4.44 8.34
C GLU A 34 6.17 4.85 6.90
N ARG A 35 6.17 3.89 5.99
CA ARG A 35 6.54 4.07 4.58
C ARG A 35 5.32 4.16 3.68
N PHE A 36 4.29 3.38 3.97
CA PHE A 36 3.09 3.26 3.15
C PHE A 36 1.88 3.90 3.83
N ALA A 37 1.01 4.49 3.02
CA ALA A 37 -0.25 5.02 3.51
C ALA A 37 -1.29 3.89 3.58
N PHE A 38 -1.40 3.26 4.73
CA PHE A 38 -2.42 2.25 4.98
C PHE A 38 -3.79 2.88 5.25
N ILE A 39 -4.84 2.28 4.70
CA ILE A 39 -6.22 2.72 4.86
C ILE A 39 -7.13 1.56 5.27
N PRO A 40 -8.18 1.83 6.08
CA PRO A 40 -9.14 0.81 6.47
C PRO A 40 -10.10 0.50 5.32
N LEU A 41 -10.30 -0.79 5.07
CA LEU A 41 -11.24 -1.29 4.07
C LEU A 41 -12.26 -2.25 4.70
N SER A 42 -13.48 -2.24 4.16
CA SER A 42 -14.43 -3.34 4.29
C SER A 42 -14.39 -4.16 3.00
N GLY A 43 -13.73 -5.32 3.04
CA GLY A 43 -13.38 -6.07 1.84
C GLY A 43 -12.47 -5.25 0.91
N LYS A 44 -13.01 -4.75 -0.20
CA LYS A 44 -12.29 -3.90 -1.17
C LYS A 44 -12.72 -2.42 -1.13
N ILE A 45 -13.66 -2.06 -0.26
CA ILE A 45 -14.26 -0.73 -0.21
C ILE A 45 -13.59 0.09 0.89
N PRO A 46 -13.00 1.26 0.56
CA PRO A 46 -12.45 2.17 1.55
C PRO A 46 -13.52 2.70 2.51
N LEU A 47 -13.21 2.66 3.81
CA LEU A 47 -14.14 3.14 4.86
C LEU A 47 -14.03 4.64 5.12
N ILE A 48 -13.07 5.31 4.51
CA ILE A 48 -12.84 6.74 4.70
C ILE A 48 -13.09 7.53 3.42
N LYS A 49 -13.70 8.70 3.56
CA LYS A 49 -13.81 9.67 2.47
C LYS A 49 -12.45 10.30 2.19
N GLY A 50 -12.18 10.62 0.92
CA GLY A 50 -10.91 11.26 0.53
C GLY A 50 -9.68 10.36 0.67
N TRP A 51 -9.86 9.06 0.73
CA TRP A 51 -8.78 8.07 0.85
C TRP A 51 -7.64 8.25 -0.17
N PRO A 52 -7.85 8.74 -1.43
CA PRO A 52 -6.75 8.91 -2.37
C PRO A 52 -5.71 9.94 -1.90
N LYS A 53 -6.10 10.86 -1.00
CA LYS A 53 -5.22 11.88 -0.42
C LYS A 53 -4.82 11.58 1.02
N SER A 54 -5.25 10.43 1.58
CA SER A 54 -4.92 10.05 2.95
C SER A 54 -3.43 9.81 3.12
N LYS A 55 -2.87 10.27 4.23
CA LYS A 55 -1.49 9.96 4.65
C LYS A 55 -1.36 8.58 5.30
N GLY A 56 -2.47 7.87 5.43
CA GLY A 56 -2.53 6.55 6.06
C GLY A 56 -2.74 6.62 7.56
N TYR A 57 -2.96 5.46 8.12
CA TYR A 57 -3.24 5.22 9.54
C TYR A 57 -2.16 4.31 10.12
N SER A 58 -1.92 4.43 11.42
CA SER A 58 -1.14 3.44 12.15
C SER A 58 -1.90 2.11 12.21
N ILE A 59 -1.21 1.00 12.43
CA ILE A 59 -1.87 -0.31 12.57
C ILE A 59 -2.82 -0.29 13.77
N ASN A 60 -2.42 0.33 14.89
CA ASN A 60 -3.29 0.49 16.06
C ASN A 60 -4.60 1.24 15.74
N ASP A 61 -4.54 2.28 14.90
CA ASP A 61 -5.75 3.01 14.51
C ASP A 61 -6.63 2.19 13.56
N LEU A 62 -6.02 1.41 12.65
CA LEU A 62 -6.76 0.50 11.77
C LEU A 62 -7.48 -0.60 12.55
N LEU A 63 -6.85 -1.14 13.60
CA LEU A 63 -7.45 -2.14 14.48
C LEU A 63 -8.66 -1.62 15.26
N LYS A 64 -8.70 -0.31 15.54
CA LYS A 64 -9.84 0.37 16.20
C LYS A 64 -10.95 0.75 15.22
N TYR A 65 -10.70 0.69 13.91
CA TYR A 65 -11.64 1.19 12.91
C TYR A 65 -12.81 0.22 12.77
N GLN A 66 -14.01 0.70 13.05
CA GLN A 66 -15.23 -0.12 12.99
C GLN A 66 -15.45 -0.65 11.58
N ASN A 67 -15.83 -1.92 11.45
CA ASN A 67 -16.05 -2.63 10.18
C ASN A 67 -14.82 -2.75 9.26
N CYS A 68 -13.60 -2.49 9.76
CA CYS A 68 -12.39 -2.74 9.00
C CYS A 68 -12.11 -4.25 8.96
N SER A 69 -12.23 -4.85 7.80
CA SER A 69 -11.94 -6.27 7.60
C SER A 69 -10.63 -6.51 6.83
N THR A 70 -10.08 -5.45 6.24
CA THR A 70 -8.88 -5.53 5.39
C THR A 70 -8.10 -4.23 5.46
N ILE A 71 -6.80 -4.32 5.33
CA ILE A 71 -5.90 -3.16 5.22
C ILE A 71 -5.52 -2.96 3.76
N GLY A 72 -5.75 -1.77 3.23
CA GLY A 72 -5.30 -1.37 1.91
C GLY A 72 -4.04 -0.52 1.98
N ALA A 73 -3.10 -0.71 1.05
CA ALA A 73 -2.00 0.23 0.83
C ALA A 73 -2.37 1.17 -0.32
N ARG A 74 -2.35 2.48 -0.06
CA ARG A 74 -2.61 3.47 -1.09
C ARG A 74 -1.44 3.54 -2.06
N THR A 75 -1.70 3.37 -3.34
CA THR A 75 -0.70 3.53 -4.42
C THR A 75 -0.74 4.95 -4.99
N GLY A 76 0.33 5.36 -5.65
CA GLY A 76 0.48 6.65 -6.30
C GLY A 76 1.81 7.34 -5.97
N LEU A 77 2.03 8.53 -6.53
CA LEU A 77 3.29 9.27 -6.41
C LEU A 77 3.27 10.38 -5.34
N SER A 78 2.10 10.69 -4.79
CA SER A 78 1.98 11.67 -3.71
C SER A 78 2.38 11.07 -2.37
N THR A 79 2.06 11.70 -1.28
CA THR A 79 2.40 11.31 0.09
C THR A 79 2.54 9.78 0.31
N GLY A 80 3.73 9.32 0.66
CA GLY A 80 4.05 7.90 0.78
C GLY A 80 4.04 7.18 -0.58
N PRO A 81 4.91 7.59 -1.53
CA PRO A 81 4.85 7.09 -2.90
C PRO A 81 5.03 5.57 -2.95
N LEU A 82 4.12 4.91 -3.61
CA LEU A 82 4.09 3.47 -3.77
C LEU A 82 3.61 3.12 -5.17
N LEU A 83 4.43 2.39 -5.92
CA LEU A 83 4.07 1.79 -7.19
C LEU A 83 3.70 0.33 -6.98
N CYS A 84 2.66 -0.12 -7.66
CA CYS A 84 2.22 -1.50 -7.62
C CYS A 84 2.16 -2.06 -9.04
N PHE A 85 2.88 -3.16 -9.28
CA PHE A 85 2.70 -3.98 -10.47
C PHE A 85 1.83 -5.18 -10.10
N ASP A 86 0.68 -5.28 -10.72
CA ASP A 86 -0.24 -6.40 -10.51
C ASP A 86 0.06 -7.50 -11.55
N LEU A 87 0.62 -8.61 -11.08
CA LEU A 87 0.90 -9.77 -11.91
C LEU A 87 -0.30 -10.71 -11.88
N ASP A 88 -1.02 -10.74 -12.98
CA ASP A 88 -2.25 -11.53 -13.10
C ASP A 88 -2.00 -12.86 -13.81
N GLY A 89 -1.04 -13.63 -13.31
CA GLY A 89 -0.74 -14.97 -13.78
C GLY A 89 0.70 -15.21 -14.21
N GLU A 90 0.97 -16.44 -14.59
CA GLU A 90 2.31 -16.95 -14.92
C GLU A 90 2.95 -16.22 -16.13
N SER A 91 2.16 -15.91 -17.14
CA SER A 91 2.65 -15.21 -18.35
C SER A 91 3.18 -13.81 -18.05
N ALA A 92 2.53 -13.09 -17.12
CA ALA A 92 2.99 -11.77 -16.67
C ALA A 92 4.34 -11.87 -15.97
N TRP A 93 4.54 -12.92 -15.17
CA TRP A 93 5.80 -13.20 -14.51
C TRP A 93 6.94 -13.42 -15.50
N TYR A 94 6.74 -14.29 -16.49
CA TYR A 94 7.76 -14.56 -17.52
C TYR A 94 8.04 -13.33 -18.39
N TRP A 95 7.03 -12.52 -18.65
CA TRP A 95 7.20 -11.28 -19.40
C TRP A 95 8.13 -10.29 -18.66
N LEU A 96 7.97 -10.12 -17.34
CA LEU A 96 8.86 -9.29 -16.52
C LEU A 96 10.27 -9.87 -16.46
N LYS A 97 10.40 -11.17 -16.22
CA LYS A 97 11.68 -11.86 -16.15
C LYS A 97 12.47 -11.73 -17.45
N GLY A 98 11.78 -11.87 -18.59
CA GLY A 98 12.39 -11.70 -19.92
C GLY A 98 12.92 -10.28 -20.19
N ARG A 99 12.47 -9.27 -19.41
CA ARG A 99 12.96 -7.89 -19.47
C ARG A 99 14.03 -7.57 -18.43
N GLY A 100 14.59 -8.58 -17.78
CA GLY A 100 15.68 -8.40 -16.81
C GLY A 100 15.25 -7.73 -15.50
N MET A 101 13.95 -7.68 -15.18
CA MET A 101 13.52 -7.17 -13.87
C MET A 101 14.00 -8.09 -12.74
N VAL A 102 14.86 -7.55 -11.89
CA VAL A 102 15.35 -8.25 -10.69
C VAL A 102 14.35 -8.01 -9.57
N LEU A 103 13.53 -9.01 -9.27
CA LEU A 103 12.44 -8.93 -8.29
C LEU A 103 12.88 -9.19 -6.85
N SER A 104 14.18 -9.44 -6.62
CA SER A 104 14.73 -9.82 -5.31
C SER A 104 14.74 -8.72 -4.25
N LYS A 105 14.42 -7.47 -4.61
CA LYS A 105 14.49 -6.30 -3.72
C LYS A 105 13.17 -5.57 -3.56
N THR A 106 12.05 -6.24 -3.74
CA THR A 106 10.73 -5.61 -3.59
C THR A 106 9.84 -6.39 -2.63
N TRP A 107 8.85 -5.71 -2.07
CA TRP A 107 7.81 -6.39 -1.29
C TRP A 107 6.84 -7.09 -2.24
N ILE A 108 6.50 -8.32 -1.88
CA ILE A 108 5.59 -9.16 -2.67
C ILE A 108 4.38 -9.48 -1.81
N VAL A 109 3.20 -9.12 -2.32
CA VAL A 109 1.92 -9.58 -1.79
C VAL A 109 1.44 -10.71 -2.67
N ALA A 110 1.32 -11.90 -2.12
CA ALA A 110 0.89 -13.10 -2.82
C ALA A 110 -0.42 -13.63 -2.23
N ARG A 111 -1.17 -14.38 -3.02
CA ARG A 111 -2.32 -15.16 -2.53
C ARG A 111 -1.83 -16.52 -2.06
N SER A 112 -2.38 -17.01 -0.96
CA SER A 112 -2.02 -18.34 -0.42
C SER A 112 -2.35 -19.50 -1.35
N ASN A 113 -3.35 -19.33 -2.20
CA ASN A 113 -3.89 -20.35 -3.11
C ASN A 113 -3.48 -20.15 -4.58
N ASP A 114 -2.72 -19.10 -4.92
CA ASP A 114 -2.30 -18.81 -6.28
C ASP A 114 -0.92 -18.13 -6.29
N ALA A 115 0.11 -18.93 -6.49
CA ALA A 115 1.50 -18.48 -6.47
C ALA A 115 1.86 -17.52 -7.61
N TRP A 116 1.05 -17.46 -8.68
CA TRP A 116 1.32 -16.63 -9.85
C TRP A 116 0.66 -15.26 -9.79
N ARG A 117 -0.42 -15.11 -8.99
CA ARG A 117 -1.06 -13.82 -8.77
C ARG A 117 -0.39 -13.08 -7.63
N ARG A 118 0.42 -12.08 -7.99
CA ARG A 118 1.24 -11.31 -7.04
C ARG A 118 1.15 -9.83 -7.33
N LYS A 119 1.28 -9.04 -6.26
CA LYS A 119 1.51 -7.61 -6.37
C LYS A 119 2.94 -7.32 -5.96
N LEU A 120 3.66 -6.66 -6.84
CA LEU A 120 5.03 -6.20 -6.57
C LEU A 120 4.95 -4.73 -6.18
N LEU A 121 5.42 -4.41 -4.98
CA LEU A 121 5.33 -3.07 -4.41
C LEU A 121 6.71 -2.42 -4.43
N PHE A 122 6.80 -1.24 -5.04
CA PHE A 122 8.03 -0.48 -5.17
C PHE A 122 7.86 0.91 -4.55
N GLN A 123 8.86 1.34 -3.79
CA GLN A 123 8.98 2.71 -3.36
C GLN A 123 9.90 3.45 -4.33
N PRO A 124 9.37 4.33 -5.20
CA PRO A 124 10.19 5.05 -6.16
C PRO A 124 11.08 6.08 -5.47
N SER A 125 12.28 6.30 -6.00
CA SER A 125 13.13 7.41 -5.60
C SER A 125 12.56 8.75 -6.08
N ASN A 126 13.01 9.86 -5.49
CA ASN A 126 12.59 11.20 -5.93
C ASN A 126 12.90 11.45 -7.42
N GLN A 127 14.00 10.92 -7.92
CA GLN A 127 14.33 11.01 -9.35
C GLN A 127 13.30 10.26 -10.21
N GLN A 128 12.92 9.04 -9.81
CA GLN A 128 11.91 8.25 -10.52
C GLN A 128 10.53 8.92 -10.46
N ILE A 129 10.16 9.50 -9.30
CA ILE A 129 8.92 10.26 -9.17
C ILE A 129 8.90 11.42 -10.17
N ASN A 130 9.99 12.16 -10.26
CA ASN A 130 10.11 13.29 -11.18
C ASN A 130 9.97 12.84 -12.64
N GLN A 131 10.69 11.79 -13.04
CA GLN A 131 10.60 11.21 -14.39
C GLN A 131 9.18 10.76 -14.73
N LEU A 132 8.50 10.06 -13.81
CA LEU A 132 7.12 9.61 -14.01
C LEU A 132 6.12 10.76 -14.09
N THR A 133 6.40 11.87 -13.40
CA THR A 133 5.52 13.05 -13.39
C THR A 133 5.70 13.91 -14.62
N THR A 134 6.94 14.09 -15.08
CA THR A 134 7.26 14.93 -16.25
C THR A 134 7.22 14.18 -17.58
N GLY A 135 7.24 12.84 -17.55
CA GLY A 135 7.36 12.01 -18.74
C GLY A 135 8.78 12.02 -19.36
N GLU A 136 9.74 12.61 -18.68
CA GLU A 136 11.14 12.68 -19.13
C GLU A 136 11.90 11.44 -18.69
N PHE A 137 12.10 10.51 -19.59
CA PHE A 137 12.91 9.32 -19.37
C PHE A 137 14.29 9.49 -20.03
N THR A 138 15.34 9.48 -19.23
CA THR A 138 16.71 9.36 -19.73
C THR A 138 17.08 7.89 -19.78
N TYR A 139 17.30 7.37 -20.98
CA TYR A 139 17.89 6.05 -21.16
C TYR A 139 19.42 6.20 -21.00
N SER A 140 19.98 5.59 -19.96
CA SER A 140 21.42 5.32 -19.93
C SER A 140 21.70 4.19 -20.92
N GLN A 141 22.51 4.45 -21.93
CA GLN A 141 23.08 3.44 -22.82
C GLN A 141 24.07 2.57 -22.07
#